data_e5751d4e0f8de0cf381d1a3b360451d6
#
_entry.id   e5751d4e0f8de0cf381d1a3b360451d6
#
_cell.length_a   1.000
_cell.length_b   1.000
_cell.length_c   1.000
_cell.angle_alpha   90.00
_cell.angle_beta   90.00
_cell.angle_gamma   90.00
#
_symmetry.space_group_name_H-M   'P 1'
#
loop_
_entity.id
_entity.type
_entity.pdbx_description
1 polymer ?
#
loop_
_entity_poly.entity_id
_entity_poly.type
_entity_poly.pdbx_seq_one_letter_code
_entity_poly.pdbx_strand_id
1 'polypeptide(L)' 'MRAYPHLNARLRQRVSPRTASLAVAAIMRRRDLDPAERVALFRELASYFKEVTPFPAEATEGVSDEQYVRNVADVLFR' A
#
# COMPACT_ATOMS: atom_id res chain seq x y z
N MET A 1 -5.79 -7.06 -5.80
CA MET A 1 -6.91 -6.83 -4.89
C MET A 1 -8.30 -6.90 -5.53
N ARG A 2 -8.37 -7.30 -6.76
CA ARG A 2 -9.66 -7.47 -7.47
C ARG A 2 -10.57 -8.53 -6.84
N ALA A 3 -9.98 -9.57 -6.27
CA ALA A 3 -10.72 -10.70 -5.71
C ALA A 3 -11.32 -10.42 -4.33
N TYR A 4 -11.12 -9.22 -3.77
CA TYR A 4 -11.50 -8.92 -2.39
C TYR A 4 -12.28 -7.61 -2.26
N PRO A 5 -13.48 -7.51 -2.87
CA PRO A 5 -14.24 -6.26 -2.86
C PRO A 5 -14.61 -5.76 -1.46
N HIS A 6 -14.88 -6.66 -0.51
CA HIS A 6 -15.19 -6.27 0.86
C HIS A 6 -13.98 -5.63 1.55
N LEU A 7 -12.80 -6.19 1.32
CA LEU A 7 -11.57 -5.69 1.90
C LEU A 7 -11.17 -4.37 1.25
N ASN A 8 -11.39 -4.24 -0.06
CA ASN A 8 -11.15 -2.98 -0.76
C ASN A 8 -12.04 -1.86 -0.21
N ALA A 9 -13.32 -2.14 0.04
CA ALA A 9 -14.24 -1.18 0.62
C ALA A 9 -13.80 -0.77 2.03
N ARG A 10 -13.39 -1.75 2.84
CA ARG A 10 -12.90 -1.50 4.19
C ARG A 10 -11.63 -0.66 4.19
N LEU A 11 -10.74 -0.93 3.26
CA LEU A 11 -9.51 -0.16 3.09
C LEU A 11 -9.82 1.31 2.81
N ARG A 12 -10.76 1.59 1.89
CA ARG A 12 -11.19 2.96 1.57
C ARG A 12 -11.79 3.67 2.79
N GLN A 13 -12.50 2.93 3.66
CA GLN A 13 -13.11 3.50 4.85
C GLN A 13 -12.09 3.82 5.94
N ARG A 14 -11.03 3.02 6.05
CA ARG A 14 -10.06 3.11 7.15
C ARG A 14 -8.85 3.97 6.86
N VAL A 15 -8.52 4.19 5.60
CA VAL A 15 -7.37 5.00 5.22
C VAL A 15 -7.82 6.43 4.97
N SER A 16 -7.22 7.38 5.71
CA SER A 16 -7.53 8.79 5.52
C SER A 16 -7.00 9.31 4.19
N PRO A 17 -7.62 10.38 3.63
CA PRO A 17 -7.08 11.01 2.42
C PRO A 17 -5.64 11.46 2.57
N ARG A 18 -5.24 11.91 3.75
CA ARG A 18 -3.87 12.33 4.03
C ARG A 18 -2.90 11.16 3.90
N THR A 19 -3.23 10.03 4.50
CA THR A 19 -2.39 8.84 4.42
C THR A 19 -2.31 8.31 2.98
N ALA A 20 -3.44 8.32 2.27
CA ALA A 20 -3.49 7.94 0.87
C ALA A 20 -2.57 8.83 0.03
N SER A 21 -2.58 10.13 0.25
CA SER A 21 -1.71 11.08 -0.44
C SER A 21 -0.24 10.86 -0.13
N LEU A 22 0.09 10.51 1.11
CA LEU A 22 1.47 10.18 1.50
C LEU A 22 1.98 8.96 0.74
N ALA A 23 1.14 7.94 0.59
CA ALA A 23 1.49 6.73 -0.16
C ALA A 23 1.78 7.05 -1.63
N VAL A 24 0.93 7.85 -2.26
CA VAL A 24 1.12 8.27 -3.66
C VAL A 24 2.38 9.10 -3.80
N ALA A 25 2.64 10.03 -2.89
CA ALA A 25 3.84 10.85 -2.91
C ALA A 25 5.11 9.97 -2.83
N ALA A 26 5.10 8.97 -1.97
CA ALA A 26 6.20 8.02 -1.86
C ALA A 26 6.43 7.26 -3.17
N ILE A 27 5.36 6.78 -3.81
CA ILE A 27 5.41 6.08 -5.08
C ILE A 27 6.03 6.98 -6.16
N MET A 28 5.59 8.22 -6.24
CA MET A 28 6.06 9.17 -7.25
C MET A 28 7.52 9.55 -7.06
N ARG A 29 8.03 9.51 -5.82
CA ARG A 29 9.41 9.88 -5.49
C ARG A 29 10.35 8.67 -5.35
N ARG A 30 9.86 7.46 -5.60
CA ARG A 30 10.62 6.24 -5.29
C ARG A 30 11.99 6.16 -5.97
N ARG A 31 12.12 6.74 -7.16
CA ARG A 31 13.38 6.71 -7.91
C ARG A 31 14.42 7.71 -7.40
N ASP A 32 13.96 8.70 -6.64
CA ASP A 32 14.83 9.73 -6.06
C ASP A 32 15.35 9.32 -4.68
N LEU A 33 14.82 8.22 -4.13
CA LEU A 33 15.24 7.72 -2.84
C LEU A 33 16.47 6.84 -2.94
N ASP A 34 17.35 6.94 -1.95
CA ASP A 34 18.43 5.99 -1.76
C ASP A 34 17.85 4.56 -1.64
N PRO A 35 18.49 3.52 -2.21
CA PRO A 35 17.94 2.15 -2.18
C PRO A 35 17.54 1.66 -0.78
N ALA A 36 18.36 1.94 0.24
CA ALA A 36 18.06 1.51 1.60
C ALA A 36 16.87 2.27 2.17
N GLU A 37 16.78 3.57 1.91
CA GLU A 37 15.65 4.41 2.34
C GLU A 37 14.36 3.98 1.64
N ARG A 38 14.45 3.66 0.35
CA ARG A 38 13.31 3.19 -0.44
C ARG A 38 12.73 1.91 0.15
N VAL A 39 13.59 0.92 0.43
CA VAL A 39 13.15 -0.34 1.03
C VAL A 39 12.50 -0.09 2.40
N ALA A 40 13.12 0.72 3.25
CA ALA A 40 12.62 1.02 4.59
C ALA A 40 11.26 1.72 4.54
N LEU A 41 11.11 2.71 3.68
CA LEU A 41 9.85 3.48 3.54
C LEU A 41 8.70 2.57 3.10
N PHE A 42 8.90 1.78 2.06
CA PHE A 42 7.82 0.92 1.56
C PHE A 42 7.52 -0.24 2.50
N ARG A 43 8.48 -0.69 3.29
CA ARG A 43 8.23 -1.67 4.36
C ARG A 43 7.30 -1.09 5.41
N GLU A 44 7.55 0.14 5.85
CA GLU A 44 6.69 0.81 6.84
C GLU A 44 5.29 1.04 6.31
N LEU A 45 5.16 1.51 5.08
CA LEU A 45 3.86 1.74 4.45
C LEU A 45 3.08 0.45 4.27
N ALA A 46 3.74 -0.60 3.77
CA ALA A 46 3.09 -1.90 3.59
C ALA A 46 2.63 -2.48 4.92
N SER A 47 3.46 -2.40 5.96
CA SER A 47 3.11 -2.88 7.30
C SER A 47 1.91 -2.14 7.85
N TYR A 48 1.86 -0.83 7.70
CA TYR A 48 0.73 -0.01 8.13
C TYR A 48 -0.57 -0.46 7.44
N PHE A 49 -0.55 -0.59 6.12
CA PHE A 49 -1.75 -0.99 5.38
C PHE A 49 -2.20 -2.40 5.71
N LYS A 50 -1.28 -3.32 5.95
CA LYS A 50 -1.61 -4.68 6.37
C LYS A 50 -2.27 -4.71 7.74
N GLU A 51 -1.87 -3.82 8.65
CA GLU A 51 -2.51 -3.70 9.97
C GLU A 51 -3.90 -3.10 9.86
N VAL A 52 -4.06 -2.07 9.03
CA VAL A 52 -5.35 -1.37 8.86
C VAL A 52 -6.39 -2.30 8.24
N THR A 53 -6.02 -3.05 7.22
CA THR A 53 -6.91 -3.99 6.55
C THR A 53 -6.10 -5.20 6.11
N PRO A 54 -6.07 -6.28 6.93
CA PRO A 54 -5.35 -7.49 6.57
C PRO A 54 -6.00 -8.18 5.37
N PHE A 55 -5.20 -8.44 4.34
CA PHE A 55 -5.61 -9.28 3.21
C PHE A 55 -5.09 -10.71 3.44
N PRO A 56 -5.73 -11.72 2.82
CA PRO A 56 -5.24 -13.09 2.92
C PRO A 56 -3.81 -13.22 2.41
N ALA A 57 -3.08 -14.21 2.92
CA ALA A 57 -1.67 -14.44 2.55
C ALA A 57 -1.49 -14.57 1.04
N GLU A 58 -2.43 -15.20 0.34
CA GLU A 58 -2.38 -15.36 -1.11
C GLU A 58 -2.42 -14.05 -1.89
N ALA A 59 -2.97 -12.99 -1.30
CA ALA A 59 -3.00 -11.66 -1.92
C ALA A 59 -1.66 -10.93 -1.79
N THR A 60 -0.82 -11.36 -0.86
CA THR A 60 0.45 -10.69 -0.56
C THR A 60 1.67 -11.56 -0.89
N GLU A 61 1.46 -12.85 -1.08
CA GLU A 61 2.53 -13.80 -1.38
C GLU A 61 3.21 -13.47 -2.71
N GLY A 62 4.54 -13.38 -2.67
CA GLY A 62 5.32 -13.06 -3.86
C GLY A 62 5.24 -11.60 -4.29
N VAL A 63 4.58 -10.75 -3.51
CA VAL A 63 4.43 -9.32 -3.80
C VAL A 63 5.39 -8.54 -2.91
N SER A 64 6.23 -7.69 -3.51
CA SER A 64 7.13 -6.82 -2.75
C SER A 64 6.33 -5.79 -1.96
N ASP A 65 6.95 -5.21 -0.92
CA ASP A 65 6.33 -4.16 -0.14
C ASP A 65 5.93 -2.97 -1.03
N GLU A 66 6.81 -2.57 -1.93
CA GLU A 66 6.54 -1.47 -2.85
C GLU A 66 5.35 -1.79 -3.76
N GLN A 67 5.30 -3.00 -4.33
CA GLN A 67 4.19 -3.40 -5.18
C GLN A 67 2.88 -3.48 -4.38
N TYR A 68 2.96 -3.94 -3.13
CA TYR A 68 1.79 -3.96 -2.24
C TYR A 68 1.24 -2.56 -2.02
N VAL A 69 2.09 -1.58 -1.73
CA VAL A 69 1.68 -0.18 -1.54
C VAL A 69 1.07 0.38 -2.82
N ARG A 70 1.64 0.06 -3.99
CA ARG A 70 1.08 0.48 -5.28
C ARG A 70 -0.30 -0.12 -5.52
N ASN A 71 -0.50 -1.38 -5.16
CA ASN A 71 -1.80 -2.05 -5.27
C ASN A 71 -2.83 -1.38 -4.35
N VAL A 72 -2.42 -1.03 -3.13
CA VAL A 72 -3.29 -0.32 -2.19
C VAL A 72 -3.68 1.06 -2.75
N ALA A 73 -2.71 1.81 -3.26
CA ALA A 73 -2.97 3.12 -3.85
C ALA A 73 -3.96 3.03 -5.02
N ASP A 74 -3.84 1.99 -5.84
CA ASP A 74 -4.76 1.75 -6.94
C ASP A 74 -6.20 1.58 -6.43
N VAL A 75 -6.39 0.88 -5.33
CA VAL A 75 -7.70 0.72 -4.70
C VAL A 75 -8.22 2.05 -4.16
N LEU A 76 -7.37 2.82 -3.48
CA LEU A 76 -7.77 4.06 -2.83
C LEU A 76 -8.16 5.17 -3.80
N PHE A 77 -7.59 5.16 -4.99
CA PHE A 77 -7.78 6.23 -5.98
C PHE A 77 -8.57 5.79 -7.22
N ARG A 78 -9.32 4.74 -7.09
CA ARG A 78 -10.26 4.34 -8.16
C ARG A 78 -11.50 5.21 -8.17
#